data_42de6791c790fef15d69f0d9a73b1629
#
_entry.id   42de6791c790fef15d69f0d9a73b1629
#
_cell.length_a   1.000
_cell.length_b   1.000
_cell.length_c   1.000
_cell.angle_alpha   90.00
_cell.angle_beta   90.00
_cell.angle_gamma   90.00
#
_symmetry.space_group_name_H-M   'P 1'
#
loop_
_entity.id
_entity.type
_entity.pdbx_description
1 polymer ?
#
loop_
_entity_poly.entity_id
_entity_poly.type
_entity_poly.pdbx_seq_one_letter_code
_entity_poly.pdbx_strand_id
1 'polypeptide(L)'
;RSSAASDVYKRQHWASLAKPLGGLGALETVLEDAAALTGSAKLEFSHRAVLVLCADNGVVAQGVSQTDSSVTRAVAENLAARRTSVCRMAQTARCEVVPVDMGIAGEPVAGVLDCRIAPGTADFTLGPAMSRAQAVEAVGRGIRLVQEQKKAGIGLLATGEMGIGNTTTSS
;
A
#
# COMPACT_ATOMS: atom_id res chain seq x y z
N ARG A 1 -19.15 -0.33 15.76
CA ARG A 1 -19.78 0.92 16.22
C ARG A 1 -18.99 1.41 17.42
N SER A 2 -18.24 2.51 17.28
CA SER A 2 -17.64 3.22 18.39
C SER A 2 -18.80 3.72 19.29
N SER A 3 -18.74 3.48 20.60
CA SER A 3 -19.73 4.10 21.50
C SER A 3 -19.36 5.58 21.69
N ALA A 4 -20.35 6.46 21.70
CA ALA A 4 -20.15 7.91 21.94
C ALA A 4 -19.29 8.18 23.20
N ALA A 5 -19.38 7.32 24.22
CA ALA A 5 -18.57 7.39 25.45
C ALA A 5 -17.05 7.16 25.17
N SER A 6 -16.72 6.28 24.23
CA SER A 6 -15.32 6.05 23.81
C SER A 6 -14.70 7.28 23.14
N ASP A 7 -15.49 7.99 22.33
CA ASP A 7 -15.01 9.17 21.59
C ASP A 7 -14.81 10.37 22.53
N VAL A 8 -15.69 10.56 23.50
CA VAL A 8 -15.56 11.59 24.53
C VAL A 8 -14.31 11.36 25.39
N TYR A 9 -14.07 10.12 25.81
CA TYR A 9 -12.90 9.77 26.63
C TYR A 9 -11.57 10.04 25.89
N LYS A 10 -11.52 9.78 24.60
CA LYS A 10 -10.32 10.00 23.76
C LYS A 10 -10.01 11.49 23.61
N ARG A 11 -11.03 12.32 23.32
CA ARG A 11 -10.86 13.78 23.25
C ARG A 11 -10.42 14.37 24.59
N GLN A 12 -10.97 13.88 25.70
CA GLN A 12 -10.54 14.28 27.04
C GLN A 12 -9.09 13.90 27.32
N HIS A 13 -8.64 12.72 26.86
CA HIS A 13 -7.24 12.32 27.01
C HIS A 13 -6.30 13.27 26.25
N TRP A 14 -6.60 13.63 24.99
CA TRP A 14 -5.81 14.61 24.24
C TRP A 14 -5.80 16.00 24.90
N ALA A 15 -6.93 16.45 25.43
CA ALA A 15 -7.04 17.72 26.13
C ALA A 15 -6.28 17.75 27.48
N SER A 16 -6.03 16.59 28.09
CA SER A 16 -5.26 16.47 29.34
C SER A 16 -3.74 16.51 29.15
N LEU A 17 -3.24 16.38 27.91
CA LEU A 17 -1.83 16.45 27.61
C LEU A 17 -1.34 17.90 27.61
N ALA A 18 -0.12 18.11 28.16
CA ALA A 18 0.54 19.43 28.18
C ALA A 18 1.03 19.83 26.78
N LYS A 19 0.11 20.23 25.91
CA LYS A 19 0.34 20.71 24.55
C LYS A 19 -0.63 21.85 24.20
N PRO A 20 -0.36 22.71 23.21
CA PRO A 20 -1.34 23.64 22.70
C PRO A 20 -2.58 22.90 22.19
N LEU A 21 -3.77 23.47 22.41
CA LEU A 21 -5.03 22.91 21.91
C LEU A 21 -4.97 22.82 20.37
N GLY A 22 -5.27 21.65 19.83
CA GLY A 22 -5.19 21.38 18.39
C GLY A 22 -3.77 21.48 17.81
N GLY A 23 -2.72 21.47 18.65
CA GLY A 23 -1.34 21.70 18.24
C GLY A 23 -0.76 20.69 17.26
N LEU A 24 -1.34 19.49 17.15
CA LEU A 24 -0.98 18.48 16.16
C LEU A 24 -1.88 18.52 14.90
N GLY A 25 -2.87 19.42 14.86
CA GLY A 25 -3.77 19.60 13.73
C GLY A 25 -4.51 18.32 13.36
N ALA A 26 -4.58 18.01 12.05
CA ALA A 26 -5.29 16.83 11.53
C ALA A 26 -4.79 15.48 12.10
N LEU A 27 -3.57 15.41 12.61
CA LEU A 27 -3.03 14.20 13.23
C LEU A 27 -3.83 13.80 14.48
N GLU A 28 -4.35 14.76 15.25
CA GLU A 28 -5.20 14.46 16.42
C GLU A 28 -6.45 13.72 15.99
N THR A 29 -7.13 14.20 14.95
CA THR A 29 -8.34 13.56 14.40
C THR A 29 -8.05 12.14 13.90
N VAL A 30 -6.95 11.95 13.15
CA VAL A 30 -6.56 10.63 12.65
C VAL A 30 -6.28 9.66 13.81
N LEU A 31 -5.63 10.11 14.88
CA LEU A 31 -5.37 9.28 16.04
C LEU A 31 -6.64 9.00 16.86
N GLU A 32 -7.57 9.94 16.95
CA GLU A 32 -8.89 9.73 17.55
C GLU A 32 -9.67 8.66 16.77
N ASP A 33 -9.69 8.74 15.43
CA ASP A 33 -10.34 7.76 14.57
C ASP A 33 -9.70 6.38 14.70
N ALA A 34 -8.36 6.31 14.71
CA ALA A 34 -7.63 5.06 14.92
C ALA A 34 -7.95 4.43 16.29
N ALA A 35 -8.02 5.25 17.34
CA ALA A 35 -8.41 4.80 18.67
C ALA A 35 -9.88 4.34 18.72
N ALA A 36 -10.77 4.98 17.95
CA ALA A 36 -12.16 4.57 17.78
C ALA A 36 -12.29 3.20 17.12
N LEU A 37 -11.52 2.98 16.03
CA LEU A 37 -11.50 1.73 15.29
C LEU A 37 -10.95 0.57 16.11
N THR A 38 -9.88 0.81 16.88
CA THR A 38 -9.25 -0.22 17.71
C THR A 38 -9.93 -0.47 19.05
N GLY A 39 -10.82 0.43 19.47
CA GLY A 39 -11.44 0.39 20.80
C GLY A 39 -10.47 0.68 21.95
N SER A 40 -9.28 1.21 21.67
CA SER A 40 -8.21 1.45 22.63
C SER A 40 -7.66 2.88 22.51
N ALA A 41 -7.49 3.55 23.65
CA ALA A 41 -6.77 4.82 23.69
C ALA A 41 -5.24 4.63 23.55
N LYS A 42 -4.73 3.44 23.88
CA LYS A 42 -3.34 3.06 23.66
C LYS A 42 -3.20 2.45 22.28
N LEU A 43 -2.78 3.27 21.32
CA LEU A 43 -2.50 2.82 19.96
C LEU A 43 -1.12 2.16 19.90
N GLU A 44 -1.06 1.02 19.24
CA GLU A 44 0.16 0.27 19.04
C GLU A 44 0.45 0.13 17.55
N PHE A 45 1.49 0.80 17.08
CA PHE A 45 1.91 0.83 15.68
C PHE A 45 3.36 0.36 15.50
N SER A 46 3.89 -0.46 16.43
CA SER A 46 5.26 -0.97 16.33
C SER A 46 5.44 -1.94 15.18
N HIS A 47 4.42 -2.74 14.88
CA HIS A 47 4.41 -3.66 13.75
C HIS A 47 3.81 -2.98 12.53
N ARG A 48 4.67 -2.63 11.59
CA ARG A 48 4.33 -1.85 10.38
C ARG A 48 4.79 -2.57 9.13
N ALA A 49 4.00 -2.46 8.06
CA ALA A 49 4.41 -2.95 6.75
C ALA A 49 4.00 -1.96 5.65
N VAL A 50 4.69 -2.01 4.53
CA VAL A 50 4.29 -1.40 3.28
C VAL A 50 4.17 -2.48 2.21
N LEU A 51 2.98 -2.63 1.63
CA LEU A 51 2.75 -3.46 0.45
C LEU A 51 3.12 -2.62 -0.79
N VAL A 52 4.07 -3.10 -1.58
CA VAL A 52 4.43 -2.47 -2.85
C VAL A 52 3.89 -3.35 -3.97
N LEU A 53 2.79 -2.90 -4.57
CA LEU A 53 2.10 -3.62 -5.64
C LEU A 53 2.79 -3.33 -6.97
N CYS A 54 3.31 -4.38 -7.61
CA CYS A 54 4.09 -4.27 -8.84
C CYS A 54 3.29 -4.83 -10.02
N ALA A 55 3.19 -4.06 -11.11
CA ALA A 55 2.54 -4.50 -12.35
C ALA A 55 3.04 -3.72 -13.56
N ASP A 56 3.02 -4.33 -14.71
CA ASP A 56 3.24 -3.66 -15.99
C ASP A 56 1.98 -2.97 -16.48
N ASN A 57 2.14 -1.81 -17.13
CA ASN A 57 1.06 -0.99 -17.66
C ASN A 57 1.16 -0.92 -19.20
N GLY A 58 0.14 -1.39 -19.90
CA GLY A 58 0.11 -1.43 -21.37
C GLY A 58 0.24 -0.06 -22.04
N VAL A 59 -0.17 1.02 -21.36
CA VAL A 59 -0.06 2.40 -21.86
C VAL A 59 1.39 2.85 -22.11
N VAL A 60 2.38 2.14 -21.60
CA VAL A 60 3.81 2.41 -21.88
C VAL A 60 4.10 2.38 -23.39
N ALA A 61 3.35 1.59 -24.16
CA ALA A 61 3.46 1.53 -25.60
C ALA A 61 3.19 2.89 -26.27
N GLN A 62 2.50 3.81 -25.60
CA GLN A 62 2.20 5.17 -26.09
C GLN A 62 3.34 6.17 -25.80
N GLY A 63 4.48 5.73 -25.30
CA GLY A 63 5.62 6.60 -25.02
C GLY A 63 5.42 7.56 -23.83
N VAL A 64 4.54 7.22 -22.89
CA VAL A 64 4.26 8.02 -21.68
C VAL A 64 5.39 8.00 -20.65
N SER A 65 6.42 7.20 -20.86
CA SER A 65 7.59 7.09 -19.99
C SER A 65 8.88 7.11 -20.80
N GLN A 66 9.96 7.59 -20.17
CA GLN A 66 11.32 7.57 -20.76
C GLN A 66 11.94 6.16 -20.75
N THR A 67 11.39 5.22 -19.97
CA THR A 67 11.85 3.84 -19.85
C THR A 67 10.74 2.88 -20.25
N ASP A 68 11.12 1.67 -20.62
CA ASP A 68 10.21 0.60 -20.96
C ASP A 68 9.83 -0.28 -19.75
N SER A 69 8.96 -1.26 -19.98
CA SER A 69 8.45 -2.15 -18.93
C SER A 69 9.51 -3.07 -18.31
N SER A 70 10.69 -3.25 -18.92
CA SER A 70 11.77 -4.08 -18.35
C SER A 70 12.25 -3.54 -17.00
N VAL A 71 12.13 -2.20 -16.80
CA VAL A 71 12.49 -1.54 -15.54
C VAL A 71 11.55 -1.94 -14.40
N THR A 72 10.27 -2.23 -14.67
CA THR A 72 9.34 -2.72 -13.64
C THR A 72 9.89 -3.99 -12.98
N ARG A 73 10.31 -4.95 -13.79
CA ARG A 73 10.92 -6.20 -13.32
C ARG A 73 12.20 -5.97 -12.53
N ALA A 74 13.12 -5.17 -13.09
CA ALA A 74 14.38 -4.85 -12.43
C ALA A 74 14.17 -4.18 -11.05
N VAL A 75 13.18 -3.30 -10.93
CA VAL A 75 12.85 -2.70 -9.64
C VAL A 75 12.20 -3.70 -8.69
N ALA A 76 11.36 -4.61 -9.16
CA ALA A 76 10.78 -5.67 -8.33
C ALA A 76 11.87 -6.60 -7.76
N GLU A 77 12.88 -6.96 -8.56
CA GLU A 77 14.07 -7.70 -8.13
C GLU A 77 14.87 -6.92 -7.06
N ASN A 78 15.03 -5.61 -7.24
CA ASN A 78 15.69 -4.75 -6.26
C ASN A 78 14.86 -4.56 -4.98
N LEU A 79 13.53 -4.58 -5.05
CA LEU A 79 12.64 -4.61 -3.88
C LEU A 79 12.85 -5.90 -3.07
N ALA A 80 12.88 -7.05 -3.75
CA ALA A 80 13.16 -8.34 -3.12
C ALA A 80 14.54 -8.34 -2.45
N ALA A 81 15.55 -7.78 -3.14
CA ALA A 81 16.91 -7.64 -2.63
C ALA A 81 17.11 -6.52 -1.60
N ARG A 82 16.05 -5.78 -1.21
CA ARG A 82 16.07 -4.67 -0.24
C ARG A 82 16.98 -3.49 -0.65
N ARG A 83 17.10 -3.20 -1.94
CA ARG A 83 18.03 -2.19 -2.50
C ARG A 83 17.37 -0.89 -2.93
N THR A 84 16.02 -0.82 -2.92
CA THR A 84 15.28 0.38 -3.36
C THR A 84 15.21 1.47 -2.28
N SER A 85 14.83 2.69 -2.68
CA SER A 85 14.65 3.82 -1.78
C SER A 85 13.65 3.52 -0.68
N VAL A 86 12.48 2.91 -1.03
CA VAL A 86 11.47 2.52 -0.03
C VAL A 86 12.03 1.54 0.99
N CYS A 87 12.90 0.61 0.58
CA CYS A 87 13.53 -0.32 1.52
C CYS A 87 14.47 0.39 2.49
N ARG A 88 15.22 1.40 2.03
CA ARG A 88 16.10 2.22 2.90
C ARG A 88 15.29 3.07 3.88
N MET A 89 14.24 3.72 3.41
CA MET A 89 13.34 4.50 4.26
C MET A 89 12.61 3.61 5.27
N ALA A 90 12.18 2.43 4.86
CA ALA A 90 11.51 1.46 5.71
C ALA A 90 12.40 0.96 6.86
N GLN A 91 13.71 0.81 6.64
CA GLN A 91 14.66 0.49 7.71
C GLN A 91 14.63 1.54 8.81
N THR A 92 14.69 2.83 8.45
CA THR A 92 14.63 3.93 9.40
C THR A 92 13.27 3.97 10.12
N ALA A 93 12.18 3.72 9.38
CA ALA A 93 10.82 3.68 9.92
C ALA A 93 10.50 2.39 10.69
N ARG A 94 11.41 1.42 10.76
CA ARG A 94 11.18 0.07 11.32
C ARG A 94 9.91 -0.56 10.72
N CYS A 95 9.81 -0.51 9.39
CA CYS A 95 8.68 -0.98 8.61
C CYS A 95 9.10 -2.14 7.72
N GLU A 96 8.29 -3.17 7.63
CA GLU A 96 8.53 -4.27 6.69
C GLU A 96 8.14 -3.83 5.28
N VAL A 97 8.91 -4.23 4.26
CA VAL A 97 8.56 -4.03 2.85
C VAL A 97 8.13 -5.37 2.27
N VAL A 98 6.92 -5.43 1.76
CA VAL A 98 6.35 -6.62 1.13
C VAL A 98 6.11 -6.32 -0.35
N PRO A 99 7.05 -6.72 -1.24
CA PRO A 99 6.82 -6.59 -2.68
C PRO A 99 5.83 -7.64 -3.15
N VAL A 100 4.86 -7.24 -3.98
CA VAL A 100 3.77 -8.07 -4.46
C VAL A 100 3.68 -7.95 -5.98
N ASP A 101 3.76 -9.06 -6.69
CA ASP A 101 3.52 -9.13 -8.12
C ASP A 101 2.02 -9.23 -8.40
N MET A 102 1.42 -8.15 -8.88
CA MET A 102 0.03 -8.12 -9.32
C MET A 102 -0.12 -8.33 -10.83
N GLY A 103 0.99 -8.23 -11.57
CA GLY A 103 0.96 -8.36 -13.02
C GLY A 103 2.27 -7.95 -13.71
N ILE A 104 3.42 -8.44 -13.27
CA ILE A 104 4.69 -8.27 -13.98
C ILE A 104 4.74 -9.29 -15.12
N ALA A 105 5.06 -8.86 -16.33
CA ALA A 105 5.21 -9.74 -17.48
C ALA A 105 6.40 -10.68 -17.33
N GLY A 106 6.30 -11.86 -17.92
CA GLY A 106 7.33 -12.90 -17.88
C GLY A 106 7.25 -13.81 -16.66
N GLU A 107 8.36 -14.45 -16.29
CA GLU A 107 8.42 -15.40 -15.19
C GLU A 107 8.27 -14.73 -13.82
N PRO A 108 7.81 -15.45 -12.78
CA PRO A 108 7.75 -14.93 -11.41
C PRO A 108 9.10 -14.37 -10.94
N VAL A 109 9.06 -13.31 -10.14
CA VAL A 109 10.27 -12.69 -9.57
C VAL A 109 10.55 -13.32 -8.21
N ALA A 110 11.71 -13.90 -8.04
CA ALA A 110 12.09 -14.54 -6.78
C ALA A 110 12.10 -13.53 -5.63
N GLY A 111 11.49 -13.89 -4.50
CA GLY A 111 11.36 -13.02 -3.33
C GLY A 111 10.27 -11.95 -3.43
N VAL A 112 9.49 -11.94 -4.49
CA VAL A 112 8.27 -11.13 -4.65
C VAL A 112 7.06 -12.05 -4.47
N LEU A 113 6.07 -11.63 -3.68
CA LEU A 113 4.86 -12.41 -3.44
C LEU A 113 4.00 -12.48 -4.71
N ASP A 114 3.79 -13.67 -5.23
CA ASP A 114 3.00 -13.87 -6.45
C ASP A 114 1.50 -13.73 -6.16
N CYS A 115 0.93 -12.66 -6.66
CA CYS A 115 -0.51 -12.37 -6.68
C CYS A 115 -0.96 -11.95 -8.09
N ARG A 116 -0.28 -12.45 -9.11
CA ARG A 116 -0.47 -12.05 -10.51
C ARG A 116 -1.87 -12.34 -10.99
N ILE A 117 -2.52 -11.33 -11.59
CA ILE A 117 -3.83 -11.43 -12.23
C ILE A 117 -3.66 -11.78 -13.72
N ALA A 118 -2.77 -11.04 -14.39
CA ALA A 118 -2.43 -11.17 -15.80
C ALA A 118 -1.01 -10.62 -16.01
N PRO A 119 -0.34 -10.91 -17.14
CA PRO A 119 0.98 -10.36 -17.44
C PRO A 119 0.89 -8.88 -17.88
N GLY A 120 0.56 -8.01 -16.95
CA GLY A 120 0.31 -6.58 -17.17
C GLY A 120 -1.13 -6.26 -17.56
N THR A 121 -1.39 -4.96 -17.75
CA THR A 121 -2.66 -4.47 -18.28
C THR A 121 -2.59 -4.28 -19.80
N ALA A 122 -3.74 -4.24 -20.46
CA ALA A 122 -3.83 -3.74 -21.84
C ALA A 122 -3.63 -2.21 -21.86
N ASP A 123 -3.39 -1.67 -23.05
CA ASP A 123 -3.35 -0.24 -23.29
C ASP A 123 -4.76 0.35 -23.24
N PHE A 124 -5.05 1.16 -22.23
CA PHE A 124 -6.39 1.73 -22.05
C PHE A 124 -6.76 2.79 -23.10
N THR A 125 -5.81 3.26 -23.91
CA THR A 125 -6.11 4.17 -25.04
C THR A 125 -6.78 3.44 -26.20
N LEU A 126 -6.65 2.11 -26.26
CA LEU A 126 -7.21 1.26 -27.30
C LEU A 126 -8.48 0.51 -26.85
N GLY A 127 -8.74 0.46 -25.55
CA GLY A 127 -9.85 -0.26 -24.95
C GLY A 127 -9.69 -0.47 -23.45
N PRO A 128 -10.54 -1.27 -22.80
CA PRO A 128 -10.41 -1.53 -21.36
C PRO A 128 -9.06 -2.14 -21.00
N ALA A 129 -8.39 -1.59 -20.00
CA ALA A 129 -7.09 -2.07 -19.51
C ALA A 129 -7.13 -3.51 -18.97
N MET A 130 -8.29 -3.93 -18.48
CA MET A 130 -8.55 -5.29 -17.98
C MET A 130 -10.04 -5.63 -18.10
N SER A 131 -10.36 -6.91 -18.09
CA SER A 131 -11.75 -7.36 -18.01
C SER A 131 -12.34 -7.09 -16.62
N ARG A 132 -13.69 -7.02 -16.55
CA ARG A 132 -14.37 -6.91 -15.24
C ARG A 132 -13.99 -8.05 -14.28
N ALA A 133 -13.82 -9.27 -14.80
CA ALA A 133 -13.43 -10.41 -13.98
C ALA A 133 -12.02 -10.22 -13.36
N GLN A 134 -11.06 -9.74 -14.16
CA GLN A 134 -9.71 -9.40 -13.68
C GLN A 134 -9.75 -8.28 -12.65
N ALA A 135 -10.54 -7.24 -12.84
CA ALA A 135 -10.68 -6.16 -11.87
C ALA A 135 -11.26 -6.66 -10.53
N VAL A 136 -12.31 -7.49 -10.57
CA VAL A 136 -12.89 -8.10 -9.35
C VAL A 136 -11.88 -9.00 -8.65
N GLU A 137 -11.13 -9.79 -9.40
CA GLU A 137 -10.09 -10.65 -8.85
C GLU A 137 -8.97 -9.83 -8.20
N ALA A 138 -8.51 -8.73 -8.84
CA ALA A 138 -7.49 -7.84 -8.30
C ALA A 138 -7.92 -7.24 -6.96
N VAL A 139 -9.15 -6.72 -6.87
CA VAL A 139 -9.73 -6.22 -5.62
C VAL A 139 -9.78 -7.32 -4.56
N GLY A 140 -10.24 -8.52 -4.94
CA GLY A 140 -10.31 -9.67 -4.03
C GLY A 140 -8.93 -10.07 -3.49
N ARG A 141 -7.89 -10.04 -4.32
CA ARG A 141 -6.50 -10.31 -3.87
C ARG A 141 -5.99 -9.23 -2.94
N GLY A 142 -6.28 -7.96 -3.23
CA GLY A 142 -5.95 -6.84 -2.31
C GLY A 142 -6.58 -7.02 -0.94
N ILE A 143 -7.86 -7.39 -0.87
CA ILE A 143 -8.55 -7.69 0.39
C ILE A 143 -7.86 -8.83 1.15
N ARG A 144 -7.53 -9.94 0.48
CA ARG A 144 -6.82 -11.07 1.09
C ARG A 144 -5.45 -10.67 1.63
N LEU A 145 -4.68 -9.90 0.87
CA LEU A 145 -3.37 -9.39 1.31
C LEU A 145 -3.47 -8.60 2.62
N VAL A 146 -4.43 -7.67 2.72
CA VAL A 146 -4.65 -6.90 3.96
C VAL A 146 -5.07 -7.80 5.11
N GLN A 147 -5.93 -8.79 4.87
CA GLN A 147 -6.33 -9.75 5.89
C GLN A 147 -5.16 -10.61 6.40
N GLU A 148 -4.26 -11.01 5.52
CA GLU A 148 -3.05 -11.75 5.87
C GLU A 148 -2.09 -10.89 6.71
N GLN A 149 -1.87 -9.63 6.33
CA GLN A 149 -1.08 -8.70 7.13
C GLN A 149 -1.68 -8.50 8.53
N LYS A 150 -3.01 -8.36 8.60
CA LYS A 150 -3.70 -8.27 9.90
C LYS A 150 -3.50 -9.52 10.75
N LYS A 151 -3.59 -10.73 10.16
CA LYS A 151 -3.34 -12.00 10.86
C LYS A 151 -1.89 -12.12 11.31
N ALA A 152 -0.94 -11.55 10.56
CA ALA A 152 0.48 -11.48 10.94
C ALA A 152 0.76 -10.44 12.03
N GLY A 153 -0.24 -9.71 12.53
CA GLY A 153 -0.11 -8.75 13.62
C GLY A 153 0.34 -7.36 13.17
N ILE A 154 0.29 -7.05 11.88
CA ILE A 154 0.59 -5.70 11.37
C ILE A 154 -0.50 -4.73 11.85
N GLY A 155 -0.11 -3.74 12.65
CA GLY A 155 -1.00 -2.71 13.20
C GLY A 155 -1.12 -1.47 12.33
N LEU A 156 -0.12 -1.20 11.47
CA LEU A 156 -0.12 -0.10 10.52
C LEU A 156 0.35 -0.59 9.15
N LEU A 157 -0.50 -0.45 8.16
CA LEU A 157 -0.22 -0.87 6.79
C LEU A 157 -0.22 0.34 5.86
N ALA A 158 0.87 0.53 5.12
CA ALA A 158 0.95 1.46 4.02
C ALA A 158 0.85 0.71 2.68
N THR A 159 0.40 1.40 1.65
CA THR A 159 0.38 0.88 0.28
C THR A 159 1.27 1.74 -0.60
N GLY A 160 1.95 1.09 -1.53
CA GLY A 160 2.73 1.68 -2.58
C GLY A 160 2.51 0.92 -3.89
N GLU A 161 2.86 1.54 -4.99
CA GLU A 161 2.82 0.92 -6.30
C GLU A 161 4.16 1.05 -7.01
N MET A 162 4.44 0.09 -7.88
CA MET A 162 5.57 0.12 -8.81
C MET A 162 5.16 -0.47 -10.15
N GLY A 163 5.37 0.30 -11.19
CA GLY A 163 5.13 -0.12 -12.58
C GLY A 163 5.40 1.06 -13.49
N ILE A 164 6.21 0.86 -14.53
CA ILE A 164 6.44 1.94 -15.49
C ILE A 164 5.11 2.34 -16.12
N GLY A 165 4.83 3.65 -16.22
CA GLY A 165 3.54 4.19 -16.68
C GLY A 165 2.45 4.26 -15.62
N ASN A 166 2.70 3.85 -14.36
CA ASN A 166 1.72 3.84 -13.27
C ASN A 166 1.14 5.24 -12.97
N THR A 167 1.92 6.30 -13.06
CA THR A 167 1.43 7.67 -12.83
C THR A 167 0.38 8.08 -13.85
N THR A 168 0.48 7.61 -15.09
CA THR A 168 -0.53 7.84 -16.13
C THR A 168 -1.82 7.06 -15.86
N THR A 169 -1.70 5.83 -15.33
CA THR A 169 -2.88 5.00 -15.04
C THR A 169 -3.57 5.38 -13.74
N SER A 170 -2.88 6.04 -12.81
CA SER A 170 -3.41 6.42 -11.49
C SER A 170 -3.93 7.85 -11.43
N SER A 171 -3.75 8.66 -12.48
CA SER A 171 -4.30 10.01 -12.59
C SER A 171 -5.64 10.04 -13.29
#